data_5ece7c6c0164fe734d21f81718e1f5a7
#
_entry.id   5ece7c6c0164fe734d21f81718e1f5a7
#
_cell.length_a   1.000
_cell.length_b   1.000
_cell.length_c   1.000
_cell.angle_alpha   90.00
_cell.angle_beta   90.00
_cell.angle_gamma   90.00
#
_symmetry.space_group_name_H-M   'P 1'
#
loop_
_entity.id
_entity.type
_entity.pdbx_description
1 polymer ?
#
loop_
_entity_poly.entity_id
_entity_poly.type
_entity_poly.pdbx_seq_one_letter_code
_entity_poly.pdbx_strand_id
1 'polypeptide(L)'
;EVPQLLSTWGNHYNSWKKFPKNYILIKYEDLVSDAKKEILKIINYLSNYFEYKISDKVIEKIENNTSFENFKELENVGKFNENSINEITGEKKTFFNLGPENDWKKNLKKENSNRIEKLFFNEMNELGYL
;
A
#
# COMPACT_ATOMS: atom_id res chain seq x y z
N GLU A 1 26.27 -9.14 -3.38
CA GLU A 1 24.81 -8.96 -3.24
C GLU A 1 24.19 -10.30 -2.82
N VAL A 2 23.38 -10.30 -1.79
CA VAL A 2 22.63 -11.49 -1.37
C VAL A 2 21.28 -11.44 -2.09
N PRO A 3 20.95 -12.43 -2.94
CA PRO A 3 19.66 -12.43 -3.62
C PRO A 3 18.53 -12.55 -2.59
N GLN A 4 17.62 -11.60 -2.58
CA GLN A 4 16.42 -11.67 -1.77
C GLN A 4 15.32 -12.37 -2.56
N LEU A 5 14.90 -13.54 -2.08
CA LEU A 5 13.75 -14.25 -2.63
C LEU A 5 12.47 -13.72 -1.94
N LEU A 6 11.74 -12.88 -2.64
CA LEU A 6 10.39 -12.49 -2.22
C LEU A 6 9.41 -13.61 -2.63
N SER A 7 8.60 -14.04 -1.69
CA SER A 7 7.56 -15.03 -1.96
C SER A 7 6.43 -14.45 -2.83
N THR A 8 5.52 -15.31 -3.32
CA THR A 8 4.34 -14.85 -4.04
C THR A 8 3.39 -14.07 -3.11
N TRP A 9 2.54 -13.19 -3.70
CA TRP A 9 1.50 -12.49 -2.95
C TRP A 9 0.59 -13.43 -2.14
N GLY A 10 0.13 -14.53 -2.75
CA GLY A 10 -0.69 -15.52 -2.06
C GLY A 10 0.04 -16.18 -0.87
N ASN A 11 1.31 -16.54 -1.03
CA ASN A 11 2.09 -17.11 0.07
C ASN A 11 2.27 -16.10 1.21
N HIS A 12 2.57 -14.83 0.88
CA HIS A 12 2.68 -13.77 1.87
C HIS A 12 1.36 -13.59 2.62
N TYR A 13 0.25 -13.41 1.92
CA TYR A 13 -1.08 -13.27 2.51
C TYR A 13 -1.41 -14.46 3.42
N ASN A 14 -1.30 -15.69 2.93
CA ASN A 14 -1.62 -16.90 3.67
C ASN A 14 -0.67 -17.14 4.86
N SER A 15 0.57 -16.65 4.83
CA SER A 15 1.49 -16.74 5.96
C SER A 15 1.02 -15.92 7.16
N TRP A 16 0.51 -14.71 6.93
CA TRP A 16 -0.01 -13.86 7.99
C TRP A 16 -1.31 -14.40 8.61
N LYS A 17 -2.16 -15.06 7.84
CA LYS A 17 -3.40 -15.69 8.34
C LYS A 17 -3.16 -16.76 9.40
N LYS A 18 -1.96 -17.33 9.49
CA LYS A 18 -1.58 -18.27 10.55
C LYS A 18 -1.49 -17.62 11.93
N PHE A 19 -1.46 -16.29 11.99
CA PHE A 19 -1.35 -15.51 13.23
C PHE A 19 -2.53 -14.55 13.42
N PRO A 20 -3.79 -15.06 13.51
CA PRO A 20 -5.00 -14.23 13.38
C PRO A 20 -5.16 -13.14 14.43
N LYS A 21 -4.43 -13.23 15.55
CA LYS A 21 -4.44 -12.20 16.61
C LYS A 21 -3.33 -11.15 16.45
N ASN A 22 -2.37 -11.38 15.58
CA ASN A 22 -1.13 -10.60 15.51
C ASN A 22 -0.96 -9.85 14.17
N TYR A 23 -2.03 -9.68 13.40
CA TYR A 23 -2.00 -8.86 12.19
C TYR A 23 -3.31 -8.11 11.98
N ILE A 24 -3.24 -7.07 11.21
CA ILE A 24 -4.37 -6.30 10.70
C ILE A 24 -4.28 -6.24 9.18
N LEU A 25 -5.40 -6.42 8.51
CA LEU A 25 -5.50 -6.28 7.06
C LEU A 25 -6.02 -4.88 6.73
N ILE A 26 -5.24 -4.14 5.96
CA ILE A 26 -5.61 -2.86 5.37
C ILE A 26 -5.54 -3.01 3.86
N LYS A 27 -6.62 -2.69 3.17
CA LYS A 27 -6.62 -2.62 1.71
C LYS A 27 -6.22 -1.23 1.26
N TYR A 28 -5.45 -1.16 0.19
CA TYR A 28 -5.04 0.10 -0.40
C TYR A 28 -6.24 0.93 -0.85
N GLU A 29 -7.24 0.28 -1.44
CA GLU A 29 -8.46 0.92 -1.92
C GLU A 29 -9.26 1.57 -0.77
N ASP A 30 -9.33 0.88 0.38
CA ASP A 30 -9.99 1.43 1.57
C ASP A 30 -9.20 2.62 2.13
N LEU A 31 -7.87 2.51 2.16
CA LEU A 31 -6.99 3.60 2.61
C LEU A 31 -7.10 4.84 1.71
N VAL A 32 -7.23 4.66 0.40
CA VAL A 32 -7.41 5.77 -0.54
C VAL A 32 -8.81 6.39 -0.43
N SER A 33 -9.84 5.57 -0.20
CA SER A 33 -11.23 6.06 -0.14
C SER A 33 -11.56 6.76 1.18
N ASP A 34 -11.01 6.29 2.31
CA ASP A 34 -11.25 6.83 3.65
C ASP A 34 -10.02 6.60 4.55
N ALA A 35 -8.98 7.41 4.35
CA ALA A 35 -7.73 7.32 5.10
C ALA A 35 -7.95 7.44 6.61
N LYS A 36 -8.83 8.34 7.05
CA LYS A 36 -9.15 8.55 8.46
C LYS A 36 -9.67 7.29 9.13
N LYS A 37 -10.60 6.60 8.49
CA LYS A 37 -11.18 5.34 8.98
C LYS A 37 -10.11 4.25 9.13
N GLU A 38 -9.26 4.09 8.14
CA GLU A 38 -8.22 3.07 8.18
C GLU A 38 -7.10 3.42 9.19
N ILE A 39 -6.75 4.69 9.35
CA ILE A 39 -5.86 5.17 10.41
C ILE A 39 -6.43 4.84 11.79
N LEU A 40 -7.71 5.11 12.03
CA LEU A 40 -8.39 4.76 13.29
C LEU A 40 -8.38 3.25 13.55
N LYS A 41 -8.55 2.44 12.52
CA LYS A 41 -8.47 0.98 12.61
C LYS A 41 -7.07 0.50 13.02
N ILE A 42 -6.01 1.11 12.46
CA ILE A 42 -4.62 0.84 12.85
C ILE A 42 -4.38 1.25 14.31
N ILE A 43 -4.82 2.45 14.69
CA ILE A 43 -4.70 2.97 16.05
C ILE A 43 -5.38 2.02 17.04
N ASN A 44 -6.60 1.61 16.76
CA ASN A 44 -7.36 0.68 17.62
C ASN A 44 -6.67 -0.69 17.73
N TYR A 45 -6.09 -1.20 16.64
CA TYR A 45 -5.30 -2.43 16.69
C TYR A 45 -4.06 -2.27 17.58
N LEU A 46 -3.30 -1.19 17.44
CA LEU A 46 -2.11 -0.91 18.22
C LEU A 46 -2.40 -0.67 19.70
N SER A 47 -3.61 -0.20 20.05
CA SER A 47 -4.03 0.00 21.44
C SER A 47 -4.07 -1.29 22.27
N ASN A 48 -4.08 -2.45 21.62
CA ASN A 48 -3.96 -3.74 22.33
C ASN A 48 -2.53 -4.00 22.87
N TYR A 49 -1.55 -3.25 22.40
CA TYR A 49 -0.13 -3.46 22.72
C TYR A 49 0.50 -2.25 23.43
N PHE A 50 -0.06 -1.06 23.22
CA PHE A 50 0.50 0.20 23.72
C PHE A 50 -0.59 1.10 24.29
N GLU A 51 -0.35 1.68 25.45
CA GLU A 51 -1.19 2.74 26.00
C GLU A 51 -0.80 4.08 25.34
N TYR A 52 -1.71 4.66 24.57
CA TYR A 52 -1.55 6.01 24.03
C TYR A 52 -2.90 6.70 23.86
N LYS A 53 -2.86 8.03 23.92
CA LYS A 53 -4.01 8.88 23.61
C LYS A 53 -3.69 9.70 22.38
N ILE A 54 -4.44 9.48 21.31
CA ILE A 54 -4.31 10.20 20.06
C ILE A 54 -5.51 11.14 19.93
N SER A 55 -5.25 12.44 19.77
CA SER A 55 -6.30 13.43 19.53
C SER A 55 -6.68 13.48 18.05
N ASP A 56 -7.89 13.98 17.75
CA ASP A 56 -8.35 14.15 16.36
C ASP A 56 -7.38 15.02 15.54
N LYS A 57 -6.77 16.04 16.14
CA LYS A 57 -5.74 16.87 15.48
C LYS A 57 -4.51 16.07 15.02
N VAL A 58 -4.14 15.05 15.78
CA VAL A 58 -3.01 14.17 15.39
C VAL A 58 -3.43 13.28 14.23
N ILE A 59 -4.66 12.78 14.23
CA ILE A 59 -5.21 11.96 13.14
C ILE A 59 -5.25 12.78 11.85
N GLU A 60 -5.81 14.00 11.88
CA GLU A 60 -5.83 14.93 10.75
C GLU A 60 -4.42 15.25 10.24
N LYS A 61 -3.45 15.42 11.14
CA LYS A 61 -2.06 15.66 10.76
C LYS A 61 -1.43 14.43 10.09
N ILE A 62 -1.74 13.21 10.55
CA ILE A 62 -1.28 11.98 9.91
C ILE A 62 -1.87 11.90 8.51
N GLU A 63 -3.19 12.05 8.37
CA GLU A 63 -3.91 12.00 7.10
C GLU A 63 -3.32 12.98 6.07
N ASN A 64 -3.15 14.24 6.45
CA ASN A 64 -2.59 15.27 5.57
C ASN A 64 -1.13 14.97 5.19
N ASN A 65 -0.29 14.55 6.15
CA ASN A 65 1.13 14.30 5.90
C ASN A 65 1.37 13.03 5.07
N THR A 66 0.44 12.07 5.07
CA THR A 66 0.53 10.82 4.33
C THR A 66 -0.31 10.82 3.05
N SER A 67 -0.89 11.96 2.66
CA SER A 67 -1.62 12.07 1.41
C SER A 67 -0.69 11.90 0.21
N PHE A 68 -1.22 11.37 -0.88
CA PHE A 68 -0.48 11.18 -2.13
C PHE A 68 0.07 12.51 -2.65
N GLU A 69 -0.71 13.57 -2.56
CA GLU A 69 -0.36 14.93 -2.98
C GLU A 69 0.84 15.46 -2.21
N ASN A 70 0.84 15.27 -0.88
CA ASN A 70 1.96 15.72 -0.04
C ASN A 70 3.25 14.94 -0.36
N PHE A 71 3.18 13.63 -0.55
CA PHE A 71 4.33 12.84 -0.94
C PHE A 71 4.86 13.21 -2.33
N LYS A 72 3.96 13.47 -3.29
CA LYS A 72 4.32 13.93 -4.63
C LYS A 72 5.01 15.30 -4.59
N GLU A 73 4.54 16.21 -3.73
CA GLU A 73 5.20 17.49 -3.50
C GLU A 73 6.60 17.31 -2.88
N LEU A 74 6.74 16.47 -1.86
CA LEU A 74 8.03 16.16 -1.26
C LEU A 74 9.03 15.57 -2.28
N GLU A 75 8.55 14.74 -3.19
CA GLU A 75 9.36 14.23 -4.30
C GLU A 75 9.80 15.36 -5.24
N ASN A 76 8.89 16.24 -5.63
CA ASN A 76 9.17 17.35 -6.55
C ASN A 76 10.20 18.34 -5.97
N VAL A 77 10.14 18.61 -4.67
CA VAL A 77 11.11 19.50 -4.01
C VAL A 77 12.40 18.80 -3.55
N GLY A 78 12.57 17.52 -3.91
CA GLY A 78 13.77 16.74 -3.60
C GLY A 78 13.95 16.32 -2.14
N LYS A 79 12.89 16.36 -1.36
CA LYS A 79 12.86 15.91 0.05
C LYS A 79 12.51 14.44 0.22
N PHE A 80 12.20 13.73 -0.85
CA PHE A 80 11.93 12.30 -0.85
C PHE A 80 13.18 11.54 -1.32
N ASN A 81 13.72 10.69 -0.46
CA ASN A 81 15.05 10.08 -0.67
C ASN A 81 15.02 8.71 -1.36
N GLU A 82 13.85 8.12 -1.59
CA GLU A 82 13.71 6.77 -2.20
C GLU A 82 13.58 6.81 -3.73
N ASN A 83 13.99 7.92 -4.34
CA ASN A 83 13.98 8.05 -5.78
C ASN A 83 14.96 7.09 -6.45
N SER A 84 14.50 6.35 -7.44
CA SER A 84 15.36 5.55 -8.30
C SER A 84 15.81 6.33 -9.53
N ILE A 85 17.03 6.07 -9.97
CA ILE A 85 17.58 6.61 -11.22
C ILE A 85 17.48 5.51 -12.28
N ASN A 86 17.12 5.87 -13.49
CA ASN A 86 17.22 4.96 -14.63
C ASN A 86 18.71 4.77 -14.93
N GLU A 87 19.21 3.55 -14.76
CA GLU A 87 20.64 3.24 -14.95
C GLU A 87 21.12 3.44 -16.38
N ILE A 88 20.21 3.42 -17.36
CA ILE A 88 20.54 3.59 -18.78
C ILE A 88 20.54 5.06 -19.18
N THR A 89 19.52 5.84 -18.75
CA THR A 89 19.37 7.24 -19.16
C THR A 89 19.93 8.25 -18.17
N GLY A 90 20.20 7.83 -16.93
CA GLY A 90 20.60 8.71 -15.83
C GLY A 90 19.47 9.59 -15.29
N GLU A 91 18.27 9.46 -15.82
CA GLU A 91 17.10 10.27 -15.44
C GLU A 91 16.47 9.76 -14.14
N LYS A 92 16.01 10.70 -13.32
CA LYS A 92 15.25 10.40 -12.12
C LYS A 92 13.89 9.82 -12.50
N LYS A 93 13.54 8.65 -11.97
CA LYS A 93 12.22 8.06 -12.13
C LYS A 93 11.27 8.68 -11.12
N THR A 94 10.08 9.09 -11.57
CA THR A 94 9.00 9.53 -10.68
C THR A 94 8.50 8.35 -9.87
N PHE A 95 8.56 8.47 -8.55
CA PHE A 95 8.08 7.45 -7.62
C PHE A 95 6.55 7.55 -7.45
N PHE A 96 6.05 8.77 -7.13
CA PHE A 96 4.62 9.03 -6.99
C PHE A 96 4.00 9.40 -8.35
N ASN A 97 3.73 8.39 -9.18
CA ASN A 97 3.25 8.59 -10.54
C ASN A 97 1.71 8.69 -10.60
N LEU A 98 1.01 7.56 -10.72
CA LEU A 98 -0.45 7.53 -10.95
C LEU A 98 -1.26 7.64 -9.65
N GLY A 99 -0.74 7.10 -8.55
CA GLY A 99 -1.40 7.13 -7.24
C GLY A 99 -2.85 6.64 -7.26
N PRO A 100 -3.78 7.39 -6.63
CA PRO A 100 -5.20 7.05 -6.59
C PRO A 100 -5.88 6.92 -7.96
N GLU A 101 -5.34 7.59 -8.98
CA GLU A 101 -5.86 7.55 -10.35
C GLU A 101 -5.42 6.30 -11.12
N ASN A 102 -4.64 5.41 -10.50
CA ASN A 102 -4.17 4.20 -11.14
C ASN A 102 -5.31 3.19 -11.37
N ASP A 103 -5.83 3.20 -12.57
CA ASP A 103 -6.84 2.23 -13.03
C ASP A 103 -6.16 1.04 -13.72
N TRP A 104 -5.90 -0.01 -12.95
CA TRP A 104 -5.27 -1.22 -13.47
C TRP A 104 -6.06 -1.87 -14.62
N LYS A 105 -7.40 -1.70 -14.64
CA LYS A 105 -8.25 -2.25 -15.70
C LYS A 105 -7.96 -1.61 -17.07
N LYS A 106 -7.53 -0.35 -17.07
CA LYS A 106 -7.09 0.35 -18.28
C LYS A 106 -5.62 0.12 -18.61
N ASN A 107 -4.78 0.05 -17.56
CA ASN A 107 -3.34 0.03 -17.73
C ASN A 107 -2.77 -1.39 -17.92
N LEU A 108 -3.44 -2.42 -17.39
CA LEU A 108 -2.98 -3.79 -17.48
C LEU A 108 -3.56 -4.50 -18.70
N LYS A 109 -2.72 -5.17 -19.49
CA LYS A 109 -3.18 -6.01 -20.60
C LYS A 109 -4.11 -7.10 -20.09
N LYS A 110 -5.22 -7.35 -20.83
CA LYS A 110 -6.24 -8.34 -20.43
C LYS A 110 -5.68 -9.73 -20.21
N GLU A 111 -4.69 -10.14 -20.98
CA GLU A 111 -3.99 -11.41 -20.81
C GLU A 111 -3.33 -11.51 -19.43
N ASN A 112 -2.66 -10.43 -18.99
CA ASN A 112 -2.01 -10.38 -17.69
C ASN A 112 -3.02 -10.37 -16.55
N SER A 113 -4.13 -9.62 -16.64
CA SER A 113 -5.17 -9.64 -15.62
C SER A 113 -5.79 -11.03 -15.48
N ASN A 114 -6.15 -11.68 -16.58
CA ASN A 114 -6.70 -13.05 -16.56
C ASN A 114 -5.73 -14.06 -15.93
N ARG A 115 -4.42 -13.90 -16.18
CA ARG A 115 -3.39 -14.77 -15.59
C ARG A 115 -3.26 -14.55 -14.10
N ILE A 116 -3.30 -13.31 -13.63
CA ILE A 116 -3.25 -12.93 -12.21
C ILE A 116 -4.49 -13.46 -11.50
N GLU A 117 -5.68 -13.20 -12.03
CA GLU A 117 -6.96 -13.66 -11.49
C GLU A 117 -7.00 -15.19 -11.35
N LYS A 118 -6.50 -15.91 -12.36
CA LYS A 118 -6.39 -17.38 -12.30
C LYS A 118 -5.38 -17.87 -11.27
N LEU A 119 -4.23 -17.20 -11.17
CA LEU A 119 -3.14 -17.59 -10.26
C LEU A 119 -3.49 -17.38 -8.79
N PHE A 120 -4.20 -16.29 -8.49
CA PHE A 120 -4.53 -15.86 -7.13
C PHE A 120 -6.05 -15.89 -6.87
N PHE A 121 -6.77 -16.76 -7.56
CA PHE A 121 -8.23 -16.82 -7.51
C PHE A 121 -8.79 -16.89 -6.08
N ASN A 122 -8.22 -17.76 -5.24
CA ASN A 122 -8.71 -17.97 -3.88
C ASN A 122 -8.52 -16.71 -3.01
N GLU A 123 -7.33 -16.12 -3.04
CA GLU A 123 -7.00 -14.92 -2.28
C GLU A 123 -7.81 -13.70 -2.76
N MET A 124 -7.94 -13.56 -4.07
CA MET A 124 -8.71 -12.46 -4.68
C MET A 124 -10.20 -12.57 -4.34
N ASN A 125 -10.76 -13.77 -4.40
CA ASN A 125 -12.16 -14.01 -4.02
C ASN A 125 -12.40 -13.77 -2.53
N GLU A 126 -11.51 -14.25 -1.66
CA GLU A 126 -11.59 -14.03 -0.21
C GLU A 126 -11.51 -12.53 0.14
N LEU A 127 -10.69 -11.78 -0.59
CA LEU A 127 -10.50 -10.34 -0.39
C LEU A 127 -11.55 -9.48 -1.11
N GLY A 128 -12.44 -10.08 -1.91
CA GLY A 128 -13.51 -9.38 -2.63
C GLY A 128 -13.02 -8.58 -3.84
N TYR A 129 -12.00 -9.07 -4.54
CA TYR A 129 -11.52 -8.52 -5.82
C TYR A 129 -12.16 -9.19 -7.05
N LEU A 130 -12.86 -10.31 -6.86
CA LEU A 130 -13.59 -11.06 -7.88
C LEU A 130 -15.06 -11.11 -7.57
#